data_aef74b7bc357ff3ae0c01c43c64a0773
#
_entry.id   aef74b7bc357ff3ae0c01c43c64a0773
#
_cell.length_a   1.000
_cell.length_b   1.000
_cell.length_c   1.000
_cell.angle_alpha   90.00
_cell.angle_beta   90.00
_cell.angle_gamma   90.00
#
_symmetry.space_group_name_H-M   'P 1'
#
loop_
_entity.id
_entity.type
_entity.pdbx_description
1 polymer ?
#
loop_
_entity_poly.entity_id
_entity_poly.type
_entity_poly.pdbx_seq_one_letter_code
_entity_poly.pdbx_strand_id
1 'polypeptide(L)'
;LDGDDTVYYSLQAALTSHAYSHRQPHAYDMAMRPREFDAKWAYQGWLGHWEEEGEHCFKLWAPTAKKVELLLYQSTELDAPIWKTIPMMRGKQESSYHPENTHGVWILDFLGNLSGMAYQYRVHFEHHTQVTRDPYSIATTADGMRSAILSRADRQFDWGPKKGADATPWRLD
;
A
#
# COMPACT_ATOMS: atom_id res chain seq x y z
N LEU A 1 27.13 -12.32 25.23
CA LEU A 1 25.98 -11.80 24.47
C LEU A 1 26.50 -11.46 23.11
N ASP A 2 26.01 -12.15 22.09
CA ASP A 2 26.36 -11.89 20.69
C ASP A 2 25.94 -10.48 20.30
N GLY A 3 26.63 -9.87 19.33
CA GLY A 3 26.34 -8.52 18.87
C GLY A 3 24.88 -8.32 18.41
N ASP A 4 24.23 -9.38 17.97
CA ASP A 4 22.82 -9.42 17.59
C ASP A 4 21.88 -9.17 18.76
N ASP A 5 22.18 -9.71 19.95
CA ASP A 5 21.38 -9.48 21.16
C ASP A 5 21.43 -8.02 21.61
N THR A 6 22.57 -7.38 21.46
CA THR A 6 22.74 -5.96 21.83
C THR A 6 21.89 -5.06 20.94
N VAL A 7 21.84 -5.34 19.64
CA VAL A 7 21.00 -4.61 18.68
C VAL A 7 19.52 -4.84 19.00
N TYR A 8 19.14 -6.08 19.33
CA TYR A 8 17.78 -6.42 19.72
C TYR A 8 17.33 -5.63 20.95
N TYR A 9 18.12 -5.63 22.02
CA TYR A 9 17.76 -4.90 23.25
C TYR A 9 17.70 -3.39 23.03
N SER A 10 18.58 -2.83 22.23
CA SER A 10 18.56 -1.42 21.89
C SER A 10 17.32 -1.03 21.12
N LEU A 11 16.95 -1.84 20.14
CA LEU A 11 15.74 -1.64 19.34
C LEU A 11 14.48 -1.80 20.20
N GLN A 12 14.43 -2.82 21.05
CA GLN A 12 13.34 -3.05 21.97
C GLN A 12 13.19 -1.89 22.96
N ALA A 13 14.28 -1.41 23.55
CA ALA A 13 14.25 -0.27 24.45
C ALA A 13 13.76 1.01 23.75
N ALA A 14 14.16 1.24 22.52
CA ALA A 14 13.68 2.36 21.71
C ALA A 14 12.18 2.25 21.39
N LEU A 15 11.72 1.05 21.06
CA LEU A 15 10.33 0.78 20.69
C LEU A 15 9.38 0.72 21.87
N THR A 16 9.87 0.37 23.06
CA THR A 16 9.12 0.42 24.32
C THR A 16 9.20 1.79 24.98
N SER A 17 9.99 2.72 24.48
CA SER A 17 9.95 4.10 24.92
C SER A 17 8.53 4.67 24.74
N HIS A 18 8.10 5.52 25.66
CA HIS A 18 6.73 6.05 25.70
C HIS A 18 6.29 6.74 24.39
N ALA A 19 7.24 7.21 23.59
CA ALA A 19 6.99 7.82 22.29
C ALA A 19 6.61 6.80 21.21
N TYR A 20 7.06 5.55 21.32
CA TYR A 20 6.86 4.51 20.30
C TYR A 20 5.83 3.47 20.68
N SER A 21 5.68 3.14 21.97
CA SER A 21 4.77 2.08 22.42
C SER A 21 3.31 2.30 22.05
N HIS A 22 2.89 3.55 21.90
CA HIS A 22 1.52 3.90 21.48
C HIS A 22 1.36 4.11 19.99
N ARG A 23 2.46 4.25 19.24
CA ARG A 23 2.39 4.65 17.84
C ARG A 23 2.48 3.50 16.84
N GLN A 24 3.29 2.47 17.11
CA GLN A 24 3.54 1.42 16.11
C GLN A 24 3.98 0.07 16.71
N PRO A 25 3.16 -0.65 17.48
CA PRO A 25 3.55 -1.97 17.97
C PRO A 25 3.85 -2.96 16.84
N HIS A 26 3.16 -2.85 15.70
CA HIS A 26 3.42 -3.69 14.54
C HIS A 26 4.69 -3.32 13.76
N ALA A 27 5.18 -2.09 13.86
CA ALA A 27 6.48 -1.74 13.28
C ALA A 27 7.62 -2.50 13.98
N TYR A 28 7.47 -2.72 15.29
CA TYR A 28 8.36 -3.60 16.05
C TYR A 28 8.25 -5.05 15.57
N ASP A 29 7.04 -5.59 15.45
CA ASP A 29 6.81 -6.94 14.97
C ASP A 29 7.39 -7.16 13.57
N MET A 30 7.27 -6.17 12.70
CA MET A 30 7.83 -6.21 11.35
C MET A 30 9.36 -6.18 11.32
N ALA A 31 9.98 -5.40 12.22
CA ALA A 31 11.43 -5.30 12.30
C ALA A 31 12.08 -6.57 12.85
N MET A 32 11.36 -7.28 13.72
CA MET A 32 11.85 -8.45 14.45
C MET A 32 11.22 -9.76 14.00
N ARG A 33 10.53 -9.73 12.86
CA ARG A 33 9.81 -10.93 12.41
C ARG A 33 10.77 -12.08 12.08
N PRO A 34 10.45 -13.30 12.54
CA PRO A 34 11.26 -14.47 12.26
C PRO A 34 11.22 -14.84 10.77
N ARG A 35 12.23 -15.58 10.30
CA ARG A 35 12.27 -16.10 8.92
C ARG A 35 11.04 -16.97 8.58
N GLU A 36 10.51 -17.69 9.56
CA GLU A 36 9.29 -18.49 9.42
C GLU A 36 8.07 -17.62 9.08
N PHE A 37 8.02 -16.39 9.59
CA PHE A 37 6.96 -15.45 9.21
C PHE A 37 7.05 -15.11 7.72
N ASP A 38 8.24 -14.81 7.23
CA ASP A 38 8.46 -14.50 5.81
C ASP A 38 8.12 -15.70 4.92
N ALA A 39 8.57 -16.90 5.29
CA ALA A 39 8.26 -18.13 4.55
C ALA A 39 6.76 -18.42 4.49
N LYS A 40 6.05 -18.16 5.60
CA LYS A 40 4.61 -18.39 5.70
C LYS A 40 3.78 -17.38 4.90
N TRP A 41 4.22 -16.12 4.88
CA TRP A 41 3.45 -15.01 4.33
C TRP A 41 4.04 -14.41 3.06
N ALA A 42 5.09 -15.06 2.50
CA ALA A 42 5.68 -14.62 1.25
C ALA A 42 4.63 -14.53 0.14
N TYR A 43 4.60 -13.41 -0.54
CA TYR A 43 3.73 -13.15 -1.67
C TYR A 43 4.56 -12.60 -2.83
N GLN A 44 4.43 -13.18 -4.01
CA GLN A 44 5.21 -12.83 -5.20
C GLN A 44 4.36 -12.15 -6.29
N GLY A 45 3.05 -12.03 -6.07
CA GLY A 45 2.16 -11.35 -6.99
C GLY A 45 2.25 -9.82 -6.91
N TRP A 46 1.58 -9.14 -7.81
CA TRP A 46 1.49 -7.70 -7.76
C TRP A 46 0.60 -7.22 -6.59
N LEU A 47 0.92 -6.02 -6.08
CA LEU A 47 0.20 -5.33 -5.01
C LEU A 47 -0.15 -3.92 -5.47
N GLY A 48 -1.11 -3.30 -4.78
CA GLY A 48 -1.57 -1.97 -5.11
C GLY A 48 -2.88 -1.96 -5.88
N HIS A 49 -3.13 -0.87 -6.59
CA HIS A 49 -4.32 -0.66 -7.40
C HIS A 49 -4.01 -0.86 -8.89
N TRP A 50 -4.89 -1.59 -9.54
CA TRP A 50 -4.86 -1.81 -10.98
C TRP A 50 -6.26 -1.60 -11.58
N GLU A 51 -6.33 -1.11 -12.81
CA GLU A 51 -7.58 -0.85 -13.51
C GLU A 51 -7.46 -1.30 -14.97
N GLU A 52 -8.44 -2.06 -15.43
CA GLU A 52 -8.63 -2.43 -16.83
C GLU A 52 -10.12 -2.41 -17.16
N GLU A 53 -10.48 -1.69 -18.24
CA GLU A 53 -11.85 -1.64 -18.79
C GLU A 53 -12.94 -1.27 -17.75
N GLY A 54 -12.58 -0.47 -16.73
CA GLY A 54 -13.50 -0.06 -15.66
C GLY A 54 -13.63 -1.07 -14.53
N GLU A 55 -12.87 -2.15 -14.58
CA GLU A 55 -12.68 -3.04 -13.44
C GLU A 55 -11.46 -2.59 -12.64
N HIS A 56 -11.66 -2.31 -11.37
CA HIS A 56 -10.60 -1.91 -10.45
C HIS A 56 -10.31 -3.06 -9.49
N CYS A 57 -9.05 -3.44 -9.36
CA CYS A 57 -8.62 -4.40 -8.36
C CYS A 57 -7.64 -3.75 -7.39
N PHE A 58 -7.89 -3.89 -6.10
CA PHE A 58 -7.06 -3.39 -5.02
C PHE A 58 -6.47 -4.57 -4.26
N LYS A 59 -5.15 -4.60 -4.08
CA LYS A 59 -4.47 -5.64 -3.32
C LYS A 59 -3.53 -5.03 -2.29
N LEU A 60 -3.73 -5.39 -1.03
CA LEU A 60 -2.90 -4.98 0.10
C LEU A 60 -2.34 -6.21 0.81
N TRP A 61 -1.03 -6.25 1.00
CA TRP A 61 -0.40 -7.25 1.84
C TRP A 61 -0.40 -6.78 3.30
N ALA A 62 -1.20 -7.43 4.12
CA ALA A 62 -1.34 -7.15 5.54
C ALA A 62 -1.64 -8.46 6.30
N PRO A 63 -0.63 -9.36 6.45
CA PRO A 63 -0.84 -10.72 6.93
C PRO A 63 -1.36 -10.80 8.35
N THR A 64 -1.01 -9.85 9.22
CA THR A 64 -1.43 -9.78 10.62
C THR A 64 -2.74 -9.04 10.83
N ALA A 65 -3.29 -8.41 9.79
CA ALA A 65 -4.57 -7.72 9.88
C ALA A 65 -5.73 -8.68 10.16
N LYS A 66 -6.68 -8.25 10.97
CA LYS A 66 -7.94 -8.96 11.24
C LYS A 66 -9.04 -8.57 10.27
N LYS A 67 -9.02 -7.33 9.80
CA LYS A 67 -9.95 -6.75 8.84
C LYS A 67 -9.26 -5.64 8.07
N VAL A 68 -9.60 -5.48 6.80
CA VAL A 68 -9.18 -4.36 5.97
C VAL A 68 -10.39 -3.77 5.27
N GLU A 69 -10.45 -2.47 5.19
CA GLU A 69 -11.47 -1.72 4.47
C GLU A 69 -10.79 -0.73 3.51
N LEU A 70 -11.33 -0.65 2.30
CA LEU A 70 -11.00 0.42 1.36
C LEU A 70 -11.87 1.64 1.67
N LEU A 71 -11.25 2.80 1.87
CA LEU A 71 -11.90 4.09 1.99
C LEU A 71 -11.78 4.79 0.64
N LEU A 72 -12.89 5.03 -0.03
CA LEU A 72 -12.94 5.81 -1.26
C LEU A 72 -13.42 7.22 -0.95
N TYR A 73 -12.70 8.22 -1.44
CA TYR A 73 -13.00 9.64 -1.31
C TYR A 73 -13.57 10.19 -2.61
N GLN A 74 -14.47 11.15 -2.54
CA GLN A 74 -15.18 11.69 -3.71
C GLN A 74 -14.25 12.36 -4.74
N SER A 75 -13.09 12.86 -4.31
CA SER A 75 -12.10 13.48 -5.16
C SER A 75 -10.71 13.39 -4.54
N THR A 76 -9.71 13.97 -5.21
CA THR A 76 -8.34 14.11 -4.72
C THR A 76 -8.13 15.36 -3.85
N GLU A 77 -9.17 16.17 -3.64
CA GLU A 77 -9.11 17.34 -2.76
C GLU A 77 -8.89 16.93 -1.30
N LEU A 78 -8.18 17.78 -0.54
CA LEU A 78 -7.77 17.46 0.85
C LEU A 78 -8.95 17.26 1.80
N ASP A 79 -10.02 18.01 1.58
CA ASP A 79 -11.25 17.99 2.38
C ASP A 79 -12.34 17.06 1.81
N ALA A 80 -12.03 16.34 0.72
CA ALA A 80 -12.98 15.43 0.11
C ALA A 80 -13.51 14.42 1.12
N PRO A 81 -14.83 14.28 1.27
CA PRO A 81 -15.44 13.33 2.19
C PRO A 81 -15.28 11.89 1.68
N ILE A 82 -15.35 10.94 2.61
CA ILE A 82 -15.44 9.51 2.25
C ILE A 82 -16.77 9.28 1.53
N TRP A 83 -16.69 8.79 0.30
CA TRP A 83 -17.85 8.38 -0.48
C TRP A 83 -18.32 6.99 -0.08
N LYS A 84 -17.38 6.04 0.00
CA LYS A 84 -17.67 4.65 0.35
C LYS A 84 -16.59 4.07 1.25
N THR A 85 -17.02 3.19 2.15
CA THR A 85 -16.14 2.28 2.90
C THR A 85 -16.52 0.86 2.50
N ILE A 86 -15.59 0.11 1.93
CA ILE A 86 -15.85 -1.21 1.38
C ILE A 86 -14.93 -2.22 2.08
N PRO A 87 -15.48 -3.28 2.71
CA PRO A 87 -14.66 -4.33 3.30
C PRO A 87 -13.93 -5.10 2.20
N MET A 88 -12.64 -5.36 2.43
CA MET A 88 -11.83 -6.19 1.56
C MET A 88 -11.91 -7.64 2.01
N MET A 89 -11.76 -8.56 1.08
CA MET A 89 -11.74 -9.99 1.35
C MET A 89 -10.29 -10.46 1.49
N ARG A 90 -10.04 -11.31 2.48
CA ARG A 90 -8.75 -11.99 2.57
C ARG A 90 -8.67 -13.01 1.44
N GLY A 91 -7.63 -12.92 0.60
CA GLY A 91 -7.43 -13.81 -0.53
C GLY A 91 -7.38 -15.27 -0.05
N LYS A 92 -8.11 -16.13 -0.74
CA LYS A 92 -8.10 -17.57 -0.49
C LYS A 92 -7.05 -18.22 -1.40
N GLN A 93 -6.40 -19.26 -0.89
CA GLN A 93 -5.40 -20.03 -1.59
C GLN A 93 -5.92 -20.75 -2.86
N GLU A 94 -7.23 -20.79 -3.07
CA GLU A 94 -7.91 -21.59 -4.07
C GLU A 94 -8.45 -20.80 -5.28
N SER A 95 -8.03 -19.57 -5.46
CA SER A 95 -8.36 -18.87 -6.68
C SER A 95 -7.57 -19.51 -7.84
N SER A 96 -8.26 -20.24 -8.69
CA SER A 96 -7.70 -20.89 -9.89
C SER A 96 -7.06 -19.91 -10.88
N TYR A 97 -7.30 -18.62 -10.72
CA TYR A 97 -6.74 -17.55 -11.54
C TYR A 97 -5.35 -17.06 -11.07
N HIS A 98 -5.02 -17.25 -9.82
CA HIS A 98 -3.72 -16.87 -9.26
C HIS A 98 -3.24 -17.98 -8.33
N PRO A 99 -2.49 -18.96 -8.85
CA PRO A 99 -1.93 -20.06 -8.07
C PRO A 99 -0.89 -19.59 -7.05
N GLU A 100 -0.65 -18.29 -7.01
CA GLU A 100 0.27 -17.66 -6.09
C GLU A 100 -0.28 -17.69 -4.68
N ASN A 101 0.62 -17.89 -3.74
CA ASN A 101 0.31 -17.86 -2.32
C ASN A 101 -0.34 -16.51 -1.95
N THR A 102 -1.67 -16.51 -1.77
CA THR A 102 -2.42 -15.31 -1.40
C THR A 102 -2.42 -15.05 0.11
N HIS A 103 -1.58 -15.73 0.85
CA HIS A 103 -1.49 -15.59 2.30
C HIS A 103 -1.16 -14.16 2.72
N GLY A 104 -2.04 -13.59 3.52
CA GLY A 104 -1.88 -12.24 4.04
C GLY A 104 -2.22 -11.12 3.06
N VAL A 105 -2.68 -11.43 1.86
CA VAL A 105 -3.16 -10.42 0.89
C VAL A 105 -4.67 -10.23 1.05
N TRP A 106 -5.06 -8.97 1.06
CA TRP A 106 -6.46 -8.53 1.05
C TRP A 106 -6.79 -8.01 -0.34
N ILE A 107 -7.94 -8.40 -0.86
CA ILE A 107 -8.35 -8.17 -2.26
C ILE A 107 -9.73 -7.54 -2.27
N LEU A 108 -9.91 -6.59 -3.16
CA LEU A 108 -11.21 -6.01 -3.50
C LEU A 108 -11.25 -5.75 -5.00
N ASP A 109 -12.27 -6.30 -5.63
CA ASP A 109 -12.63 -5.98 -7.02
C ASP A 109 -13.83 -5.03 -6.99
N PHE A 110 -13.77 -3.98 -7.81
CA PHE A 110 -14.80 -2.96 -7.91
C PHE A 110 -15.05 -2.61 -9.37
N LEU A 111 -16.30 -2.69 -9.78
CA LEU A 111 -16.72 -2.30 -11.12
C LEU A 111 -17.29 -0.88 -11.08
N GLY A 112 -16.77 -0.01 -11.92
CA GLY A 112 -17.24 1.36 -12.05
C GLY A 112 -16.14 2.36 -12.36
N ASN A 113 -16.50 3.63 -12.52
CA ASN A 113 -15.53 4.68 -12.77
C ASN A 113 -15.07 5.31 -11.44
N LEU A 114 -13.80 5.16 -11.10
CA LEU A 114 -13.17 5.76 -9.92
C LEU A 114 -12.13 6.84 -10.30
N SER A 115 -12.07 7.24 -11.56
CA SER A 115 -11.12 8.25 -12.05
C SER A 115 -11.27 9.58 -11.29
N GLY A 116 -10.17 10.17 -10.87
CA GLY A 116 -10.14 11.43 -10.11
C GLY A 116 -10.54 11.29 -8.64
N MET A 117 -10.78 10.09 -8.17
CA MET A 117 -11.02 9.80 -6.76
C MET A 117 -9.71 9.51 -6.02
N ALA A 118 -9.76 9.61 -4.69
CA ALA A 118 -8.67 9.18 -3.83
C ALA A 118 -9.10 7.98 -2.98
N TYR A 119 -8.12 7.24 -2.45
CA TYR A 119 -8.38 6.12 -1.56
C TYR A 119 -7.31 5.97 -0.49
N GLN A 120 -7.70 5.27 0.58
CA GLN A 120 -6.82 4.79 1.65
C GLN A 120 -7.28 3.41 2.10
N TYR A 121 -6.42 2.71 2.80
CA TYR A 121 -6.79 1.49 3.52
C TYR A 121 -6.97 1.79 5.01
N ARG A 122 -8.06 1.27 5.60
CA ARG A 122 -8.23 1.18 7.04
C ARG A 122 -7.94 -0.26 7.46
N VAL A 123 -6.85 -0.44 8.16
CA VAL A 123 -6.34 -1.76 8.57
C VAL A 123 -6.60 -1.94 10.07
N HIS A 124 -7.32 -2.99 10.41
CA HIS A 124 -7.62 -3.35 11.79
C HIS A 124 -6.72 -4.51 12.23
N PHE A 125 -5.92 -4.24 13.22
CA PHE A 125 -5.09 -5.23 13.91
C PHE A 125 -5.74 -5.67 15.22
N GLU A 126 -5.07 -6.53 16.00
CA GLU A 126 -5.59 -7.03 17.27
C GLU A 126 -5.92 -5.91 18.28
N HIS A 127 -5.03 -4.91 18.37
CA HIS A 127 -5.10 -3.89 19.42
C HIS A 127 -5.20 -2.46 18.91
N HIS A 128 -5.16 -2.25 17.60
CA HIS A 128 -5.24 -0.90 17.02
C HIS A 128 -5.79 -0.92 15.60
N THR A 129 -6.18 0.25 15.13
CA THR A 129 -6.61 0.48 13.75
C THR A 129 -5.76 1.59 13.15
N GLN A 130 -5.32 1.39 11.93
CA GLN A 130 -4.52 2.35 11.19
C GLN A 130 -5.18 2.70 9.87
N VAL A 131 -5.18 3.98 9.50
CA VAL A 131 -5.51 4.45 8.16
C VAL A 131 -4.21 4.80 7.45
N THR A 132 -4.00 4.25 6.28
CA THR A 132 -2.76 4.43 5.51
C THR A 132 -3.06 4.54 4.03
N ARG A 133 -2.21 5.28 3.32
CA ARG A 133 -2.21 5.25 1.86
C ARG A 133 -1.67 3.91 1.36
N ASP A 134 -1.94 3.61 0.11
CA ASP A 134 -1.36 2.46 -0.57
C ASP A 134 0.15 2.67 -0.78
N PRO A 135 1.01 1.80 -0.23
CA PRO A 135 2.45 1.90 -0.45
C PRO A 135 2.88 1.66 -1.90
N TYR A 136 2.01 1.04 -2.71
CA TYR A 136 2.26 0.73 -4.12
C TYR A 136 1.54 1.69 -5.07
N SER A 137 0.93 2.77 -4.56
CA SER A 137 0.23 3.72 -5.42
C SER A 137 1.20 4.48 -6.32
N ILE A 138 0.81 4.66 -7.58
CA ILE A 138 1.58 5.41 -8.59
C ILE A 138 1.35 6.92 -8.51
N ALA A 139 0.30 7.34 -7.82
CA ALA A 139 -0.05 8.75 -7.61
C ALA A 139 -0.63 8.98 -6.23
N THR A 140 -0.44 10.19 -5.72
CA THR A 140 -0.97 10.62 -4.42
C THR A 140 -1.69 11.95 -4.54
N THR A 141 -2.50 12.29 -3.53
CA THR A 141 -3.01 13.64 -3.33
C THR A 141 -1.85 14.63 -3.09
N ALA A 142 -2.11 15.92 -3.24
CA ALA A 142 -1.09 16.97 -3.12
C ALA A 142 -0.35 16.97 -1.77
N ASP A 143 -1.02 16.56 -0.70
CA ASP A 143 -0.43 16.42 0.65
C ASP A 143 0.28 15.07 0.87
N GLY A 144 0.21 14.17 -0.12
CA GLY A 144 0.80 12.84 -0.02
C GLY A 144 0.08 11.89 0.94
N MET A 145 -1.06 12.27 1.51
CA MET A 145 -1.75 11.49 2.55
C MET A 145 -2.63 10.39 1.99
N ARG A 146 -3.16 10.56 0.78
CA ARG A 146 -4.04 9.60 0.12
C ARG A 146 -3.44 9.14 -1.20
N SER A 147 -3.80 7.97 -1.64
CA SER A 147 -3.50 7.47 -2.98
C SER A 147 -4.53 8.02 -3.96
N ALA A 148 -4.10 8.45 -5.15
CA ALA A 148 -4.97 8.98 -6.19
C ALA A 148 -5.19 7.95 -7.31
N ILE A 149 -6.43 7.86 -7.80
CA ILE A 149 -6.79 7.01 -8.93
C ILE A 149 -6.78 7.85 -10.19
N LEU A 150 -5.75 7.63 -11.02
CA LEU A 150 -5.61 8.31 -12.30
C LEU A 150 -6.41 7.59 -13.38
N SER A 151 -7.06 8.37 -14.25
CA SER A 151 -7.62 7.83 -15.47
C SER A 151 -6.52 7.36 -16.42
N ARG A 152 -6.91 6.56 -17.42
CA ARG A 152 -5.99 6.19 -18.49
C ARG A 152 -5.48 7.42 -19.26
N ALA A 153 -6.34 8.43 -19.43
CA ALA A 153 -5.98 9.69 -20.08
C ALA A 153 -4.95 10.48 -19.26
N ASP A 154 -5.10 10.53 -17.94
CA ASP A 154 -4.15 11.23 -17.04
C ASP A 154 -2.76 10.58 -17.03
N ARG A 155 -2.68 9.30 -17.41
CA ARG A 155 -1.43 8.55 -17.50
C ARG A 155 -0.74 8.70 -18.86
N GLN A 156 -1.44 9.26 -19.87
CA GLN A 156 -0.91 9.49 -21.20
C GLN A 156 -0.39 10.93 -21.31
N PHE A 157 0.89 11.12 -21.09
CA PHE A 157 1.54 12.38 -21.30
C PHE A 157 2.15 12.41 -22.71
N ASP A 158 1.73 13.38 -23.52
CA ASP A 158 2.37 13.63 -24.83
C ASP A 158 3.66 14.45 -24.62
N TRP A 159 4.79 13.79 -24.75
CA TRP A 159 6.11 14.42 -24.68
C TRP A 159 6.41 15.30 -25.89
N GLY A 160 5.48 15.39 -26.85
CA GLY A 160 5.72 16.04 -28.13
C GLY A 160 6.74 15.29 -29.01
N PRO A 161 7.07 15.84 -30.18
CA PRO A 161 8.08 15.22 -31.03
C PRO A 161 9.42 15.20 -30.29
N LYS A 162 10.08 14.04 -30.25
CA LYS A 162 11.46 13.92 -29.74
C LYS A 162 12.30 14.98 -30.39
N LYS A 163 12.73 16.00 -29.67
CA LYS A 163 13.77 16.90 -30.13
C LYS A 163 14.95 16.00 -30.46
N GLY A 164 15.43 16.10 -31.73
CA GLY A 164 16.49 15.26 -32.27
C GLY A 164 17.73 15.28 -31.37
N ALA A 165 18.67 14.41 -31.66
CA ALA A 165 19.90 14.12 -30.92
C ALA A 165 20.84 15.31 -30.60
N ASP A 166 20.41 16.55 -30.92
CA ASP A 166 21.12 17.78 -30.61
C ASP A 166 20.86 18.36 -29.20
N ALA A 167 20.18 17.60 -28.33
CA ALA A 167 20.15 17.97 -26.94
C ALA A 167 21.59 17.84 -26.39
N THR A 168 22.29 18.95 -26.27
CA THR A 168 23.59 19.02 -25.62
C THR A 168 23.54 18.26 -24.28
N PRO A 169 24.40 17.25 -24.08
CA PRO A 169 24.44 16.57 -22.81
C PRO A 169 24.70 17.59 -21.71
N TRP A 170 23.98 17.48 -20.60
CA TRP A 170 24.22 18.28 -19.40
C TRP A 170 25.70 18.19 -19.04
N ARG A 171 26.45 19.25 -19.31
CA ARG A 171 27.78 19.41 -18.75
C ARG A 171 27.59 19.95 -17.34
N LEU A 172 27.99 19.16 -16.36
CA LEU A 172 28.33 19.67 -15.05
C LEU A 172 29.71 20.34 -15.18
N ASP A 173 29.73 21.66 -15.14
CA ASP A 173 30.95 22.45 -14.96
C ASP A 173 31.36 22.39 -13.49
#